data_1a2c90cfcc55bcad659afb223bbef5da
#
_entry.id   1a2c90cfcc55bcad659afb223bbef5da
#
_cell.length_a   1.000
_cell.length_b   1.000
_cell.length_c   1.000
_cell.angle_alpha   90.00
_cell.angle_beta   90.00
_cell.angle_gamma   90.00
#
_symmetry.space_group_name_H-M   'P 1'
#
loop_
_entity.id
_entity.type
_entity.pdbx_description
1 polymer ?
#
loop_
_entity_poly.entity_id
_entity_poly.type
_entity_poly.pdbx_seq_one_letter_code
_entity_poly.pdbx_strand_id
1 'polypeptide(L)'
;MRSRLLHRLAPALLIAAALAGPARAVLPSEQLADPKLEARARKIGGELRCLVCQTESIDDSDASLAGDLRVILRERLTAGDTDEQAKAYIVQRYGHFVLLTPPFERQTLLLWLGPALILLGGGVWIARLATRRGGAADPPAALTAEERDRLARRLESETAL
;
A
#
# COMPACT_ATOMS: atom_id res chain seq x y z
N MET A 1 38.00 -16.54 3.17
CA MET A 1 36.95 -17.59 3.18
C MET A 1 35.56 -17.11 2.76
N ARG A 2 35.16 -15.87 3.06
CA ARG A 2 33.82 -15.30 2.73
C ARG A 2 33.55 -15.17 1.21
N SER A 3 34.54 -14.79 0.39
CA SER A 3 34.36 -14.58 -1.05
C SER A 3 34.13 -15.88 -1.85
N ARG A 4 34.71 -16.99 -1.42
CA ARG A 4 34.51 -18.30 -2.07
C ARG A 4 33.15 -18.91 -1.83
N LEU A 5 32.51 -18.57 -0.67
CA LEU A 5 31.12 -18.98 -0.35
C LEU A 5 30.12 -18.23 -1.23
N LEU A 6 30.31 -16.92 -1.43
CA LEU A 6 29.46 -16.08 -2.27
C LEU A 6 29.44 -16.53 -3.73
N HIS A 7 30.60 -16.94 -4.27
CA HIS A 7 30.67 -17.44 -5.66
C HIS A 7 30.02 -18.81 -5.87
N ARG A 8 29.90 -19.62 -4.81
CA ARG A 8 29.16 -20.90 -4.87
C ARG A 8 27.67 -20.78 -4.64
N LEU A 9 27.23 -19.75 -3.91
CA LEU A 9 25.80 -19.49 -3.65
C LEU A 9 25.12 -18.74 -4.79
N ALA A 10 25.85 -17.92 -5.54
CA ALA A 10 25.31 -17.16 -6.66
C ALA A 10 24.66 -18.04 -7.76
N PRO A 11 25.30 -19.12 -8.27
CA PRO A 11 24.67 -19.97 -9.28
C PRO A 11 23.49 -20.77 -8.72
N ALA A 12 23.53 -21.19 -7.46
CA ALA A 12 22.42 -21.89 -6.82
C ALA A 12 21.18 -20.98 -6.67
N LEU A 13 21.38 -19.71 -6.33
CA LEU A 13 20.32 -18.71 -6.23
C LEU A 13 19.70 -18.40 -7.61
N LEU A 14 20.53 -18.33 -8.66
CA LEU A 14 20.06 -18.12 -10.03
C LEU A 14 19.26 -19.32 -10.55
N ILE A 15 19.68 -20.54 -10.24
CA ILE A 15 18.94 -21.75 -10.61
C ILE A 15 17.61 -21.82 -9.85
N ALA A 16 17.59 -21.49 -8.56
CA ALA A 16 16.36 -21.44 -7.78
C ALA A 16 15.38 -20.38 -8.30
N ALA A 17 15.87 -19.20 -8.69
CA ALA A 17 15.08 -18.15 -9.32
C ALA A 17 14.53 -18.55 -10.70
N ALA A 18 15.29 -19.30 -11.49
CA ALA A 18 14.87 -19.81 -12.80
C ALA A 18 13.82 -20.92 -12.72
N LEU A 19 13.78 -21.66 -11.60
CA LEU A 19 12.78 -22.71 -11.33
C LEU A 19 11.49 -22.18 -10.70
N ALA A 20 11.49 -20.93 -10.21
CA ALA A 20 10.30 -20.26 -9.72
C ALA A 20 9.43 -19.81 -10.91
N GLY A 21 8.73 -20.75 -11.53
CA GLY A 21 7.71 -20.45 -12.53
C GLY A 21 6.60 -19.60 -11.92
N PRO A 22 5.84 -18.83 -12.73
CA PRO A 22 4.69 -18.08 -12.24
C PRO A 22 3.65 -19.06 -11.67
N ALA A 23 3.38 -18.97 -10.37
CA ALA A 23 2.26 -19.65 -9.76
C ALA A 23 0.96 -19.10 -10.38
N ARG A 24 0.15 -19.97 -11.00
CA ARG A 24 -1.14 -19.59 -11.61
C ARG A 24 -2.25 -20.25 -10.84
N ALA A 25 -3.10 -19.48 -10.19
CA ALA A 25 -4.29 -19.95 -9.52
C ALA A 25 -5.42 -20.32 -10.51
N VAL A 26 -5.44 -19.68 -11.70
CA VAL A 26 -6.45 -19.91 -12.75
C VAL A 26 -6.13 -21.19 -13.52
N LEU A 27 -7.06 -22.15 -13.46
CA LEU A 27 -6.94 -23.42 -14.17
C LEU A 27 -7.09 -23.21 -15.69
N PRO A 28 -6.37 -23.99 -16.54
CA PRO A 28 -6.55 -23.93 -17.99
C PRO A 28 -7.98 -24.20 -18.46
N SER A 29 -8.73 -25.03 -17.72
CA SER A 29 -10.14 -25.36 -17.99
C SER A 29 -11.12 -24.21 -17.74
N GLU A 30 -10.73 -23.22 -16.95
CA GLU A 30 -11.53 -22.00 -16.68
C GLU A 30 -11.38 -20.95 -17.78
N GLN A 31 -10.31 -21.01 -18.56
CA GLN A 31 -9.95 -19.96 -19.51
C GLN A 31 -10.90 -19.93 -20.70
N LEU A 32 -11.25 -18.72 -21.12
CA LEU A 32 -12.07 -18.54 -22.32
C LEU A 32 -11.24 -18.77 -23.59
N ALA A 33 -11.88 -19.33 -24.62
CA ALA A 33 -11.24 -19.55 -25.93
C ALA A 33 -10.85 -18.24 -26.64
N ASP A 34 -11.61 -17.16 -26.40
CA ASP A 34 -11.26 -15.82 -26.92
C ASP A 34 -10.20 -15.15 -26.01
N PRO A 35 -8.98 -14.91 -26.50
CA PRO A 35 -7.92 -14.30 -25.72
C PRO A 35 -8.24 -12.87 -25.24
N LYS A 36 -9.08 -12.14 -25.98
CA LYS A 36 -9.47 -10.77 -25.60
C LYS A 36 -10.44 -10.79 -24.42
N LEU A 37 -11.42 -11.69 -24.44
CA LEU A 37 -12.33 -11.88 -23.32
C LEU A 37 -11.60 -12.41 -22.10
N GLU A 38 -10.66 -13.35 -22.27
CA GLU A 38 -9.85 -13.86 -21.18
C GLU A 38 -8.96 -12.77 -20.54
N ALA A 39 -8.34 -11.90 -21.35
CA ALA A 39 -7.58 -10.78 -20.84
C ALA A 39 -8.43 -9.80 -20.02
N ARG A 40 -9.68 -9.55 -20.46
CA ARG A 40 -10.67 -8.75 -19.70
C ARG A 40 -11.03 -9.45 -18.38
N ALA A 41 -11.32 -10.76 -18.43
CA ALA A 41 -11.66 -11.54 -17.25
C ALA A 41 -10.55 -11.51 -16.20
N ARG A 42 -9.29 -11.67 -16.60
CA ARG A 42 -8.14 -11.58 -15.72
C ARG A 42 -7.97 -10.19 -15.12
N LYS A 43 -8.10 -9.15 -15.94
CA LYS A 43 -8.04 -7.77 -15.44
C LYS A 43 -9.07 -7.52 -14.35
N ILE A 44 -10.33 -7.88 -14.60
CA ILE A 44 -11.44 -7.68 -13.64
C ILE A 44 -11.24 -8.60 -12.43
N GLY A 45 -10.80 -9.85 -12.62
CA GLY A 45 -10.50 -10.79 -11.55
C GLY A 45 -9.44 -10.27 -10.59
N GLY A 46 -8.43 -9.55 -11.10
CA GLY A 46 -7.42 -8.87 -10.29
C GLY A 46 -7.96 -7.68 -9.47
N GLU A 47 -9.13 -7.12 -9.83
CA GLU A 47 -9.79 -6.04 -9.09
C GLU A 47 -10.80 -6.56 -8.04
N LEU A 48 -11.13 -7.84 -8.10
CA LEU A 48 -12.10 -8.49 -7.22
C LEU A 48 -11.39 -9.31 -6.13
N ARG A 49 -11.85 -9.16 -4.89
CA ARG A 49 -11.30 -9.83 -3.72
C ARG A 49 -11.84 -11.25 -3.59
N CYS A 50 -10.98 -12.19 -3.25
CA CYS A 50 -11.39 -13.50 -2.73
C CYS A 50 -12.03 -13.32 -1.34
N LEU A 51 -13.27 -13.73 -1.17
CA LEU A 51 -14.04 -13.47 0.05
C LEU A 51 -13.64 -14.36 1.25
N VAL A 52 -12.91 -15.44 0.99
CA VAL A 52 -12.43 -16.40 2.02
C VAL A 52 -10.92 -16.29 2.24
N CYS A 53 -10.22 -15.43 1.49
CA CYS A 53 -8.80 -15.17 1.61
C CYS A 53 -8.57 -13.83 2.31
N GLN A 54 -7.36 -13.58 2.86
CA GLN A 54 -7.13 -12.34 3.60
C GLN A 54 -7.04 -11.11 2.70
N THR A 55 -6.26 -11.15 1.62
CA THR A 55 -5.98 -9.97 0.77
C THR A 55 -5.77 -10.29 -0.70
N GLU A 56 -6.06 -11.51 -1.14
CA GLU A 56 -5.83 -11.96 -2.50
C GLU A 56 -6.99 -11.60 -3.43
N SER A 57 -6.68 -11.42 -4.71
CA SER A 57 -7.70 -11.31 -5.76
C SER A 57 -8.29 -12.69 -6.09
N ILE A 58 -9.44 -12.71 -6.77
CA ILE A 58 -9.97 -13.98 -7.28
C ILE A 58 -9.10 -14.56 -8.41
N ASP A 59 -8.28 -13.76 -9.07
CA ASP A 59 -7.37 -14.24 -10.13
C ASP A 59 -6.12 -14.91 -9.56
N ASP A 60 -5.70 -14.53 -8.35
CA ASP A 60 -4.51 -15.05 -7.67
C ASP A 60 -4.82 -16.19 -6.69
N SER A 61 -6.08 -16.33 -6.26
CA SER A 61 -6.50 -17.28 -5.25
C SER A 61 -6.88 -18.64 -5.83
N ASP A 62 -6.42 -19.71 -5.20
CA ASP A 62 -6.78 -21.12 -5.51
C ASP A 62 -8.01 -21.61 -4.71
N ALA A 63 -8.61 -20.77 -3.88
CA ALA A 63 -9.82 -21.11 -3.12
C ALA A 63 -10.99 -21.46 -4.06
N SER A 64 -11.81 -22.43 -3.67
CA SER A 64 -12.97 -22.88 -4.45
C SER A 64 -13.93 -21.73 -4.78
N LEU A 65 -14.22 -20.87 -3.79
CA LEU A 65 -15.09 -19.69 -4.00
C LEU A 65 -14.49 -18.69 -4.99
N ALA A 66 -13.17 -18.54 -5.03
CA ALA A 66 -12.51 -17.70 -6.03
C ALA A 66 -12.70 -18.29 -7.44
N GLY A 67 -12.62 -19.63 -7.56
CA GLY A 67 -12.94 -20.36 -8.81
C GLY A 67 -14.37 -20.09 -9.27
N ASP A 68 -15.34 -20.23 -8.37
CA ASP A 68 -16.75 -19.98 -8.67
C ASP A 68 -16.98 -18.54 -9.16
N LEU A 69 -16.37 -17.56 -8.50
CA LEU A 69 -16.46 -16.16 -8.91
C LEU A 69 -15.80 -15.90 -10.27
N ARG A 70 -14.68 -16.57 -10.57
CA ARG A 70 -14.02 -16.50 -11.89
C ARG A 70 -14.92 -17.09 -13.00
N VAL A 71 -15.63 -18.17 -12.73
CA VAL A 71 -16.59 -18.77 -13.68
C VAL A 71 -17.73 -17.80 -13.93
N ILE A 72 -18.37 -17.28 -12.89
CA ILE A 72 -19.48 -16.30 -13.02
C ILE A 72 -19.02 -15.08 -13.82
N LEU A 73 -17.83 -14.56 -13.55
CA LEU A 73 -17.28 -13.41 -14.26
C LEU A 73 -17.15 -13.69 -15.77
N ARG A 74 -16.61 -14.86 -16.14
CA ARG A 74 -16.41 -15.27 -17.53
C ARG A 74 -17.74 -15.49 -18.24
N GLU A 75 -18.72 -16.07 -17.59
CA GLU A 75 -20.08 -16.21 -18.10
C GLU A 75 -20.72 -14.87 -18.45
N ARG A 76 -20.60 -13.88 -17.56
CA ARG A 76 -21.13 -12.54 -17.79
C ARG A 76 -20.46 -11.85 -18.97
N LEU A 77 -19.13 -11.93 -19.07
CA LEU A 77 -18.38 -11.37 -20.18
C LEU A 77 -18.72 -12.05 -21.51
N THR A 78 -18.92 -13.38 -21.49
CA THR A 78 -19.34 -14.13 -22.69
C THR A 78 -20.76 -13.79 -23.10
N ALA A 79 -21.64 -13.46 -22.15
CA ALA A 79 -23.00 -12.96 -22.44
C ALA A 79 -23.01 -11.54 -23.04
N GLY A 80 -21.85 -10.87 -23.13
CA GLY A 80 -21.71 -9.55 -23.74
C GLY A 80 -21.72 -8.37 -22.77
N ASP A 81 -21.63 -8.62 -21.46
CA ASP A 81 -21.55 -7.55 -20.47
C ASP A 81 -20.30 -6.69 -20.66
N THR A 82 -20.42 -5.41 -20.31
CA THR A 82 -19.26 -4.55 -20.13
C THR A 82 -18.50 -4.92 -18.85
N ASP A 83 -17.26 -4.41 -18.68
CA ASP A 83 -16.46 -4.65 -17.48
C ASP A 83 -17.19 -4.16 -16.22
N GLU A 84 -17.85 -3.00 -16.32
CA GLU A 84 -18.62 -2.40 -15.22
C GLU A 84 -19.86 -3.21 -14.88
N GLN A 85 -20.58 -3.72 -15.91
CA GLN A 85 -21.78 -4.54 -15.71
C GLN A 85 -21.43 -5.87 -15.06
N ALA A 86 -20.35 -6.54 -15.52
CA ALA A 86 -19.90 -7.79 -14.95
C ALA A 86 -19.46 -7.61 -13.47
N LYS A 87 -18.72 -6.53 -13.15
CA LYS A 87 -18.37 -6.17 -11.76
C LYS A 87 -19.62 -5.86 -10.92
N ALA A 88 -20.52 -5.05 -11.45
CA ALA A 88 -21.75 -4.66 -10.73
C ALA A 88 -22.62 -5.88 -10.40
N TYR A 89 -22.69 -6.86 -11.29
CA TYR A 89 -23.42 -8.11 -11.03
C TYR A 89 -22.85 -8.87 -9.82
N ILE A 90 -21.52 -8.97 -9.74
CA ILE A 90 -20.85 -9.64 -8.60
C ILE A 90 -21.05 -8.82 -7.33
N VAL A 91 -20.87 -7.49 -7.39
CA VAL A 91 -21.08 -6.58 -6.24
C VAL A 91 -22.51 -6.66 -5.71
N GLN A 92 -23.51 -6.72 -6.60
CA GLN A 92 -24.90 -6.83 -6.19
C GLN A 92 -25.18 -8.13 -5.41
N ARG A 93 -24.48 -9.20 -5.74
CA ARG A 93 -24.70 -10.52 -5.13
C ARG A 93 -23.88 -10.74 -3.84
N TYR A 94 -22.65 -10.19 -3.80
CA TYR A 94 -21.68 -10.44 -2.72
C TYR A 94 -21.34 -9.18 -1.90
N GLY A 95 -21.89 -8.04 -2.27
CA GLY A 95 -21.66 -6.76 -1.58
C GLY A 95 -20.37 -6.06 -2.00
N HIS A 96 -20.19 -4.83 -1.55
CA HIS A 96 -19.03 -3.98 -1.88
C HIS A 96 -17.69 -4.53 -1.37
N PHE A 97 -17.71 -5.45 -0.40
CA PHE A 97 -16.51 -6.08 0.14
C PHE A 97 -15.75 -6.92 -0.90
N VAL A 98 -16.42 -7.36 -1.96
CA VAL A 98 -15.79 -8.08 -3.08
C VAL A 98 -14.84 -7.18 -3.90
N LEU A 99 -14.90 -5.88 -3.75
CA LEU A 99 -13.98 -4.95 -4.42
C LEU A 99 -12.68 -4.82 -3.60
N LEU A 100 -11.52 -4.99 -4.27
CA LEU A 100 -10.22 -4.74 -3.63
C LEU A 100 -9.98 -3.25 -3.38
N THR A 101 -10.48 -2.41 -4.29
CA THR A 101 -10.38 -0.95 -4.16
C THR A 101 -11.76 -0.40 -3.81
N PRO A 102 -11.91 0.32 -2.68
CA PRO A 102 -13.18 0.94 -2.32
C PRO A 102 -13.65 1.91 -3.41
N PRO A 103 -14.92 1.84 -3.84
CA PRO A 103 -15.47 2.74 -4.84
C PRO A 103 -15.48 4.19 -4.36
N PHE A 104 -15.44 5.15 -5.30
CA PHE A 104 -15.51 6.58 -4.99
C PHE A 104 -16.98 6.98 -4.77
N GLU A 105 -17.50 6.75 -3.56
CA GLU A 105 -18.89 7.01 -3.18
C GLU A 105 -18.96 7.90 -1.94
N ARG A 106 -20.16 8.43 -1.63
CA ARG A 106 -20.35 9.29 -0.46
C ARG A 106 -19.85 8.66 0.85
N GLN A 107 -20.01 7.35 0.99
CA GLN A 107 -19.61 6.60 2.19
C GLN A 107 -18.09 6.47 2.32
N THR A 108 -17.35 6.51 1.20
CA THR A 108 -15.90 6.36 1.15
C THR A 108 -15.16 7.69 0.96
N LEU A 109 -15.89 8.81 0.78
CA LEU A 109 -15.26 10.13 0.59
C LEU A 109 -14.31 10.50 1.73
N LEU A 110 -14.68 10.18 2.97
CA LEU A 110 -13.81 10.47 4.11
C LEU A 110 -12.51 9.65 4.08
N LEU A 111 -12.56 8.43 3.54
CA LEU A 111 -11.38 7.59 3.36
C LEU A 111 -10.40 8.23 2.37
N TRP A 112 -10.92 8.77 1.26
CA TRP A 112 -10.11 9.36 0.19
C TRP A 112 -9.62 10.76 0.50
N LEU A 113 -10.48 11.61 1.10
CA LEU A 113 -10.18 13.01 1.39
C LEU A 113 -9.56 13.19 2.78
N GLY A 114 -9.78 12.25 3.71
CA GLY A 114 -9.31 12.33 5.10
C GLY A 114 -7.83 12.64 5.23
N PRO A 115 -6.92 11.91 4.60
CA PRO A 115 -5.49 12.17 4.69
C PRO A 115 -5.11 13.58 4.22
N ALA A 116 -5.70 14.05 3.13
CA ALA A 116 -5.47 15.39 2.61
C ALA A 116 -5.96 16.48 3.58
N LEU A 117 -7.15 16.29 4.17
CA LEU A 117 -7.71 17.21 5.16
C LEU A 117 -6.86 17.27 6.44
N ILE A 118 -6.35 16.13 6.90
CA ILE A 118 -5.45 16.08 8.07
C ILE A 118 -4.14 16.81 7.78
N LEU A 119 -3.54 16.59 6.60
CA LEU A 119 -2.31 17.27 6.21
C LEU A 119 -2.50 18.77 6.06
N LEU A 120 -3.58 19.21 5.43
CA LEU A 120 -3.89 20.64 5.28
C LEU A 120 -4.18 21.29 6.64
N GLY A 121 -5.03 20.66 7.46
CA GLY A 121 -5.37 21.16 8.80
C GLY A 121 -4.15 21.21 9.71
N GLY A 122 -3.34 20.16 9.73
CA GLY A 122 -2.08 20.10 10.49
C GLY A 122 -1.06 21.13 9.99
N GLY A 123 -0.92 21.26 8.69
CA GLY A 123 -0.02 22.28 8.09
C GLY A 123 -0.41 23.71 8.46
N VAL A 124 -1.70 24.05 8.35
CA VAL A 124 -2.23 25.35 8.79
C VAL A 124 -2.04 25.58 10.28
N TRP A 125 -2.28 24.54 11.09
CA TRP A 125 -2.05 24.61 12.54
C TRP A 125 -0.58 24.88 12.88
N ILE A 126 0.34 24.14 12.29
CA ILE A 126 1.79 24.33 12.49
C ILE A 126 2.22 25.72 12.03
N ALA A 127 1.77 26.17 10.86
CA ALA A 127 2.08 27.51 10.35
C ALA A 127 1.60 28.61 11.33
N ARG A 128 0.38 28.50 11.85
CA ARG A 128 -0.15 29.43 12.85
C ARG A 128 0.64 29.39 14.18
N LEU A 129 1.07 28.22 14.62
CA LEU A 129 1.93 28.12 15.80
C LEU A 129 3.30 28.76 15.56
N ALA A 130 3.91 28.53 14.42
CA ALA A 130 5.21 29.11 14.05
C ALA A 130 5.13 30.64 13.98
N THR A 131 4.09 31.20 13.37
CA THR A 131 3.90 32.67 13.31
C THR A 131 3.64 33.26 14.70
N ARG A 132 2.94 32.55 15.59
CA ARG A 132 2.73 33.03 16.97
C ARG A 132 4.01 32.99 17.81
N ARG A 133 4.92 32.02 17.56
CA ARG A 133 6.21 31.90 18.26
C ARG A 133 7.28 32.82 17.67
N GLY A 134 7.20 33.16 16.38
CA GLY A 134 8.14 34.06 15.71
C GLY A 134 8.07 35.55 16.15
N GLY A 135 7.08 35.89 16.99
CA GLY A 135 6.90 37.26 17.46
C GLY A 135 7.57 37.60 18.80
N ALA A 136 8.24 36.67 19.47
CA ALA A 136 8.82 36.98 20.79
C ALA A 136 9.95 35.99 21.18
N ALA A 137 10.94 35.84 20.32
CA ALA A 137 12.24 35.43 20.78
C ALA A 137 13.08 36.74 20.85
N ASP A 138 12.98 37.46 21.95
CA ASP A 138 14.07 38.35 22.30
C ASP A 138 15.38 37.57 22.16
N PRO A 139 16.40 38.15 21.48
CA PRO A 139 17.69 37.46 21.42
C PRO A 139 18.11 37.15 22.87
N PRO A 140 18.62 35.94 23.12
CA PRO A 140 19.00 35.55 24.48
C PRO A 140 19.86 36.66 25.06
N ALA A 141 19.44 37.21 26.20
CA ALA A 141 20.15 38.28 26.85
C ALA A 141 21.62 37.86 27.00
N ALA A 142 22.54 38.77 26.61
CA ALA A 142 23.95 38.47 26.73
C ALA A 142 24.25 38.13 28.19
N LEU A 143 24.98 37.03 28.43
CA LEU A 143 25.38 36.57 29.76
C LEU A 143 25.93 37.74 30.56
N THR A 144 25.44 37.91 31.78
CA THR A 144 25.99 38.89 32.72
C THR A 144 27.45 38.54 33.03
N ALA A 145 28.23 39.52 33.49
CA ALA A 145 29.63 39.30 33.88
C ALA A 145 29.77 38.19 34.91
N GLU A 146 28.85 38.12 35.88
CA GLU A 146 28.80 37.11 36.91
C GLU A 146 28.49 35.70 36.39
N GLU A 147 27.60 35.59 35.40
CA GLU A 147 27.26 34.30 34.75
C GLU A 147 28.45 33.77 33.93
N ARG A 148 29.17 34.67 33.23
CA ARG A 148 30.40 34.32 32.49
C ARG A 148 31.48 33.77 33.42
N ASP A 149 31.70 34.43 34.56
CA ASP A 149 32.69 33.99 35.56
C ASP A 149 32.31 32.65 36.23
N ARG A 150 31.02 32.43 36.46
CA ARG A 150 30.55 31.14 36.95
C ARG A 150 30.75 30.02 35.91
N LEU A 151 30.48 30.31 34.65
CA LEU A 151 30.66 29.36 33.56
C LEU A 151 32.14 29.02 33.36
N ALA A 152 33.04 30.06 33.40
CA ALA A 152 34.48 29.89 33.27
C ALA A 152 34.99 28.94 34.39
N ARG A 153 34.62 29.18 35.65
CA ARG A 153 35.01 28.32 36.78
C ARG A 153 34.52 26.88 36.64
N ARG A 154 33.33 26.68 36.06
CA ARG A 154 32.81 25.33 35.80
C ARG A 154 33.62 24.61 34.74
N LEU A 155 33.93 25.28 33.64
CA LEU A 155 34.73 24.72 32.55
C LEU A 155 36.18 24.37 33.02
N GLU A 156 36.80 25.22 33.84
CA GLU A 156 38.12 24.94 34.41
C GLU A 156 38.09 23.70 35.32
N SER A 157 37.04 23.54 36.14
CA SER A 157 36.91 22.37 37.03
C SER A 157 36.66 21.06 36.26
N GLU A 158 36.02 21.13 35.08
CA GLU A 158 35.74 19.95 34.26
C GLU A 158 36.94 19.52 33.40
N THR A 159 37.81 20.50 33.05
CA THR A 159 39.05 20.22 32.28
C THR A 159 40.20 19.69 33.18
N ALA A 160 40.04 19.78 34.48
CA ALA A 160 41.04 19.35 35.48
C ALA A 160 40.82 17.90 35.98
N LEU A 161 39.82 17.17 35.48
CA LEU A 161 39.52 15.77 35.74
C LEU A 161 39.92 14.87 34.57
#